data_91aeada461e0efebdf8054572c105c18
#
_entry.id   91aeada461e0efebdf8054572c105c18
#
_cell.length_a   1.000
_cell.length_b   1.000
_cell.length_c   1.000
_cell.angle_alpha   90.00
_cell.angle_beta   90.00
_cell.angle_gamma   90.00
#
_symmetry.space_group_name_H-M   'P 1'
#
loop_
_entity.id
_entity.type
_entity.pdbx_description
1 polymer ?
#
loop_
_entity_poly.entity_id
_entity_poly.type
_entity_poly.pdbx_seq_one_letter_code
_entity_poly.pdbx_strand_id
1 'polypeptide(L)'
;MAGKFIVSLDCEGMWGMADQPHQSRQFVTQKNLADVYQKLIDLFAEYEIPATFAFVGMFVLNEKERQYFEPKLGALPYRGQDWLTNFKKARAEEKLDGWFFAEALDMVNSTKVHEIGTHGFTHIPFDGPDTPKSLYEQELSLVSELGKMKQVSFNTIVFPRNRLGHLDLMDQFGVKGYRELLKSGGPALRLLRELNVFEKSQTPQDSSDSPVRIPSGYFLNWRHGGRKRIPQAVTIARWNSILGDAAKKSGVAHLWTHPHNFISAPSTFSVLEQIIKKVAQLRDSHALQVQTQQDYVAAQLATELN
;
A
#
# COMPACT_ATOMS: atom_id res chain seq x y z
N MET A 1 27.16 -3.59 -4.41
CA MET A 1 25.85 -3.41 -5.07
C MET A 1 25.22 -2.12 -4.61
N ALA A 2 24.43 -1.42 -5.44
CA ALA A 2 23.67 -0.25 -5.02
C ALA A 2 22.58 -0.64 -4.00
N GLY A 3 22.23 0.28 -3.10
CA GLY A 3 21.05 0.11 -2.25
C GLY A 3 19.76 0.13 -3.08
N LYS A 4 18.64 -0.27 -2.49
CA LYS A 4 17.34 -0.31 -3.16
C LYS A 4 16.36 0.67 -2.50
N PHE A 5 15.56 1.35 -3.31
CA PHE A 5 14.44 2.15 -2.84
C PHE A 5 13.14 1.63 -3.44
N ILE A 6 12.14 1.46 -2.58
CA ILE A 6 10.78 1.07 -2.97
C ILE A 6 9.83 2.09 -2.36
N VAL A 7 8.80 2.50 -3.10
CA VAL A 7 7.68 3.24 -2.57
C VAL A 7 6.38 2.53 -2.92
N SER A 8 5.52 2.30 -1.90
CA SER A 8 4.21 1.68 -2.08
C SER A 8 3.10 2.50 -1.42
N LEU A 9 1.95 2.49 -2.08
CA LEU A 9 0.77 3.22 -1.63
C LEU A 9 -0.38 2.24 -1.40
N ASP A 10 -0.94 2.28 -0.20
CA ASP A 10 -2.09 1.47 0.20
C ASP A 10 -3.36 2.22 -0.24
N CYS A 11 -3.91 1.82 -1.39
CA CYS A 11 -4.97 2.51 -2.12
C CYS A 11 -6.34 1.95 -1.74
N GLU A 12 -6.88 2.43 -0.64
CA GLU A 12 -8.02 1.81 0.06
C GLU A 12 -9.25 2.73 0.23
N GLY A 13 -9.13 4.06 0.03
CA GLY A 13 -10.23 4.99 0.25
C GLY A 13 -10.91 4.77 1.62
N MET A 14 -12.24 4.65 1.61
CA MET A 14 -13.02 4.33 2.82
C MET A 14 -12.93 2.86 3.24
N TRP A 15 -12.47 1.95 2.38
CA TRP A 15 -12.30 0.53 2.71
C TRP A 15 -11.30 0.29 3.83
N GLY A 16 -10.28 1.12 3.95
CA GLY A 16 -9.34 1.09 5.06
C GLY A 16 -9.97 1.29 6.44
N MET A 17 -11.24 1.67 6.48
CA MET A 17 -12.01 1.92 7.70
C MET A 17 -13.38 1.23 7.70
N ALA A 18 -13.53 0.15 6.95
CA ALA A 18 -14.78 -0.60 6.86
C ALA A 18 -15.31 -1.07 8.24
N ASP A 19 -14.42 -1.22 9.23
CA ASP A 19 -14.70 -1.57 10.61
C ASP A 19 -14.97 -0.37 11.56
N GLN A 20 -14.90 0.88 11.06
CA GLN A 20 -15.03 2.09 11.88
C GLN A 20 -16.23 2.94 11.45
N PRO A 21 -16.87 3.67 12.39
CA PRO A 21 -17.99 4.54 12.05
C PRO A 21 -17.62 5.61 11.03
N HIS A 22 -18.50 5.85 10.07
CA HIS A 22 -18.32 6.76 8.93
C HIS A 22 -17.95 8.21 9.29
N GLN A 23 -18.28 8.67 10.49
CA GLN A 23 -18.19 10.08 10.89
C GLN A 23 -16.77 10.65 10.94
N SER A 24 -15.74 9.83 10.95
CA SER A 24 -14.36 10.29 11.16
C SER A 24 -13.61 10.70 9.89
N ARG A 25 -14.14 10.45 8.68
CA ARG A 25 -13.43 10.71 7.41
C ARG A 25 -14.30 11.29 6.28
N GLN A 26 -15.19 12.22 6.58
CA GLN A 26 -15.99 12.96 5.56
C GLN A 26 -15.13 13.70 4.52
N PHE A 27 -13.82 13.87 4.78
CA PHE A 27 -12.87 14.45 3.84
C PHE A 27 -12.43 13.49 2.72
N VAL A 28 -12.64 12.18 2.88
CA VAL A 28 -12.31 11.18 1.85
C VAL A 28 -13.44 11.16 0.84
N THR A 29 -13.41 12.11 -0.10
CA THR A 29 -14.33 12.21 -1.21
C THR A 29 -13.67 11.79 -2.52
N GLN A 30 -14.43 11.37 -3.51
CA GLN A 30 -13.90 11.02 -4.83
C GLN A 30 -13.10 12.19 -5.43
N LYS A 31 -13.60 13.41 -5.30
CA LYS A 31 -12.91 14.61 -5.77
C LYS A 31 -11.55 14.79 -5.09
N ASN A 32 -11.51 14.73 -3.75
CA ASN A 32 -10.27 14.90 -3.02
C ASN A 32 -9.27 13.77 -3.30
N LEU A 33 -9.77 12.55 -3.52
CA LEU A 33 -8.95 11.42 -3.94
C LEU A 33 -8.35 11.68 -5.33
N ALA A 34 -9.16 12.10 -6.32
CA ALA A 34 -8.69 12.42 -7.66
C ALA A 34 -7.55 13.45 -7.64
N ASP A 35 -7.74 14.55 -6.88
CA ASP A 35 -6.71 15.59 -6.71
C ASP A 35 -5.41 15.05 -6.11
N VAL A 36 -5.49 14.13 -5.15
CA VAL A 36 -4.32 13.52 -4.51
C VAL A 36 -3.64 12.51 -5.42
N TYR A 37 -4.39 11.63 -6.10
CA TYR A 37 -3.80 10.68 -7.04
C TYR A 37 -3.06 11.39 -8.16
N GLN A 38 -3.66 12.45 -8.74
CA GLN A 38 -2.99 13.24 -9.77
C GLN A 38 -1.68 13.86 -9.27
N LYS A 39 -1.70 14.49 -8.09
CA LYS A 39 -0.49 15.08 -7.49
C LYS A 39 0.60 14.05 -7.20
N LEU A 40 0.22 12.84 -6.78
CA LEU A 40 1.19 11.77 -6.53
C LEU A 40 1.81 11.26 -7.83
N ILE A 41 0.99 11.05 -8.87
CA ILE A 41 1.45 10.65 -10.20
C ILE A 41 2.38 11.72 -10.79
N ASP A 42 2.00 13.00 -10.71
CA ASP A 42 2.82 14.11 -11.22
C ASP A 42 4.16 14.19 -10.49
N LEU A 43 4.15 14.05 -9.15
CA LEU A 43 5.37 14.03 -8.35
C LEU A 43 6.30 12.88 -8.76
N PHE A 44 5.77 11.69 -8.90
CA PHE A 44 6.59 10.54 -9.28
C PHE A 44 7.08 10.65 -10.72
N ALA A 45 6.30 11.23 -11.62
CA ALA A 45 6.71 11.50 -13.00
C ALA A 45 7.82 12.56 -13.06
N GLU A 46 7.70 13.66 -12.30
CA GLU A 46 8.71 14.74 -12.24
C GLU A 46 10.11 14.21 -11.88
N TYR A 47 10.16 13.23 -10.96
CA TYR A 47 11.44 12.66 -10.49
C TYR A 47 11.74 11.28 -11.09
N GLU A 48 10.94 10.80 -12.05
CA GLU A 48 11.08 9.48 -12.69
C GLU A 48 11.18 8.33 -11.67
N ILE A 49 10.29 8.32 -10.68
CA ILE A 49 10.22 7.32 -9.62
C ILE A 49 9.06 6.36 -9.88
N PRO A 50 9.30 5.09 -10.26
CA PRO A 50 8.27 4.08 -10.28
C PRO A 50 7.79 3.77 -8.84
N ALA A 51 6.48 3.52 -8.70
CA ALA A 51 5.84 3.24 -7.43
C ALA A 51 4.88 2.06 -7.55
N THR A 52 4.62 1.37 -6.45
CA THR A 52 3.57 0.35 -6.36
C THR A 52 2.30 0.96 -5.79
N PHE A 53 1.20 0.88 -6.51
CA PHE A 53 -0.14 1.25 -6.03
C PHE A 53 -0.92 -0.03 -5.73
N ALA A 54 -1.04 -0.38 -4.46
CA ALA A 54 -1.76 -1.57 -4.01
C ALA A 54 -3.25 -1.23 -3.77
N PHE A 55 -4.11 -1.66 -4.68
CA PHE A 55 -5.54 -1.31 -4.65
C PHE A 55 -6.39 -2.34 -3.92
N VAL A 56 -7.34 -1.85 -3.13
CA VAL A 56 -8.50 -2.65 -2.71
C VAL A 56 -9.40 -2.86 -3.93
N GLY A 57 -9.77 -4.11 -4.22
CA GLY A 57 -10.54 -4.43 -5.43
C GLY A 57 -11.86 -3.68 -5.51
N MET A 58 -12.64 -3.66 -4.43
CA MET A 58 -13.91 -2.93 -4.37
C MET A 58 -13.75 -1.42 -4.63
N PHE A 59 -12.64 -0.82 -4.22
CA PHE A 59 -12.40 0.61 -4.36
C PHE A 59 -12.37 1.08 -5.82
N VAL A 60 -11.90 0.23 -6.74
CA VAL A 60 -11.72 0.58 -8.16
C VAL A 60 -12.85 0.10 -9.07
N LEU A 61 -13.98 -0.30 -8.50
CA LEU A 61 -15.13 -0.74 -9.28
C LEU A 61 -15.98 0.43 -9.76
N ASN A 62 -16.30 0.45 -11.05
CA ASN A 62 -17.37 1.27 -11.59
C ASN A 62 -18.76 0.66 -11.29
N GLU A 63 -19.83 1.36 -11.64
CA GLU A 63 -21.19 0.93 -11.29
C GLU A 63 -21.57 -0.44 -11.90
N LYS A 64 -21.20 -0.71 -13.15
CA LYS A 64 -21.49 -2.01 -13.80
C LYS A 64 -20.73 -3.14 -13.12
N GLU A 65 -19.47 -2.88 -12.77
CA GLU A 65 -18.62 -3.84 -12.06
C GLU A 65 -19.14 -4.10 -10.64
N ARG A 66 -19.64 -3.08 -9.94
CA ARG A 66 -20.31 -3.27 -8.64
C ARG A 66 -21.53 -4.17 -8.75
N GLN A 67 -22.39 -3.97 -9.75
CA GLN A 67 -23.53 -4.83 -10.00
C GLN A 67 -23.12 -6.31 -10.22
N TYR A 68 -21.95 -6.54 -10.77
CA TYR A 68 -21.40 -7.88 -10.99
C TYR A 68 -20.76 -8.49 -9.75
N PHE A 69 -19.94 -7.70 -9.01
CA PHE A 69 -19.15 -8.22 -7.90
C PHE A 69 -19.89 -8.23 -6.55
N GLU A 70 -20.69 -7.21 -6.24
CA GLU A 70 -21.36 -7.11 -4.94
C GLU A 70 -22.30 -8.28 -4.60
N PRO A 71 -23.06 -8.87 -5.54
CA PRO A 71 -23.87 -10.05 -5.26
C PRO A 71 -23.06 -11.30 -4.87
N LYS A 72 -21.76 -11.32 -5.22
CA LYS A 72 -20.84 -12.41 -4.86
C LYS A 72 -20.31 -12.29 -3.42
N LEU A 73 -20.47 -11.12 -2.79
CA LEU A 73 -20.04 -10.91 -1.42
C LEU A 73 -21.07 -11.46 -0.44
N GLY A 74 -20.67 -12.46 0.33
CA GLY A 74 -21.44 -12.98 1.45
C GLY A 74 -21.25 -12.14 2.73
N ALA A 75 -21.55 -12.75 3.87
CA ALA A 75 -21.07 -12.24 5.15
C ALA A 75 -19.57 -12.52 5.28
N LEU A 76 -18.82 -11.55 5.75
CA LEU A 76 -17.39 -11.66 5.99
C LEU A 76 -17.11 -11.60 7.51
N PRO A 77 -17.23 -12.75 8.23
CA PRO A 77 -16.98 -12.77 9.66
C PRO A 77 -15.52 -12.44 9.96
N TYR A 78 -15.32 -11.45 10.81
CA TYR A 78 -14.02 -11.07 11.29
C TYR A 78 -14.12 -10.61 12.75
N ARG A 79 -13.53 -11.38 13.68
CA ARG A 79 -13.51 -11.10 15.11
C ARG A 79 -14.91 -10.85 15.71
N GLY A 80 -15.86 -11.72 15.36
CA GLY A 80 -17.23 -11.69 15.86
C GLY A 80 -18.15 -10.65 15.23
N GLN A 81 -17.72 -9.99 14.15
CA GLN A 81 -18.50 -8.99 13.42
C GLN A 81 -18.48 -9.27 11.91
N ASP A 82 -19.47 -8.77 11.19
CA ASP A 82 -19.40 -8.74 9.72
C ASP A 82 -18.54 -7.54 9.29
N TRP A 83 -17.44 -7.82 8.62
CA TRP A 83 -16.50 -6.82 8.08
C TRP A 83 -17.19 -5.76 7.23
N LEU A 84 -18.24 -6.12 6.52
CA LEU A 84 -18.97 -5.24 5.61
C LEU A 84 -20.05 -4.38 6.30
N THR A 85 -20.20 -4.43 7.63
CA THR A 85 -21.28 -3.75 8.36
C THR A 85 -21.37 -2.25 8.03
N ASN A 86 -20.26 -1.54 8.09
CA ASN A 86 -20.26 -0.09 7.82
C ASN A 86 -20.43 0.24 6.34
N PHE A 87 -19.92 -0.60 5.44
CA PHE A 87 -20.19 -0.47 4.00
C PHE A 87 -21.68 -0.65 3.68
N LYS A 88 -22.30 -1.71 4.23
CA LYS A 88 -23.74 -1.97 4.07
C LYS A 88 -24.58 -0.81 4.59
N LYS A 89 -24.19 -0.23 5.75
CA LYS A 89 -24.84 0.96 6.31
C LYS A 89 -24.65 2.18 5.40
N ALA A 90 -23.43 2.47 4.97
CA ALA A 90 -23.15 3.59 4.05
C ALA A 90 -23.95 3.48 2.75
N ARG A 91 -24.08 2.25 2.23
CA ARG A 91 -24.89 1.95 1.04
C ARG A 91 -26.38 2.20 1.26
N ALA A 92 -26.93 1.74 2.39
CA ALA A 92 -28.33 1.96 2.74
C ALA A 92 -28.68 3.45 2.94
N GLU A 93 -27.70 4.25 3.35
CA GLU A 93 -27.79 5.70 3.55
C GLU A 93 -27.39 6.51 2.30
N GLU A 94 -27.07 5.85 1.17
CA GLU A 94 -26.56 6.45 -0.08
C GLU A 94 -25.31 7.33 0.12
N LYS A 95 -24.48 7.01 1.14
CA LYS A 95 -23.25 7.73 1.50
C LYS A 95 -22.02 6.98 1.00
N LEU A 96 -21.90 6.82 -0.31
CA LEU A 96 -20.84 6.01 -0.94
C LEU A 96 -19.63 6.83 -1.40
N ASP A 97 -19.59 8.13 -1.12
CA ASP A 97 -18.44 8.97 -1.49
C ASP A 97 -17.15 8.46 -0.77
N GLY A 98 -16.08 8.32 -1.54
CA GLY A 98 -14.82 7.79 -1.07
C GLY A 98 -14.75 6.25 -0.93
N TRP A 99 -15.87 5.52 -1.06
CA TRP A 99 -15.86 4.06 -1.14
C TRP A 99 -15.44 3.54 -2.51
N PHE A 100 -15.73 4.30 -3.56
CA PHE A 100 -15.43 3.94 -4.94
C PHE A 100 -14.71 5.07 -5.64
N PHE A 101 -13.69 4.72 -6.40
CA PHE A 101 -12.99 5.62 -7.31
C PHE A 101 -12.40 4.78 -8.46
N ALA A 102 -13.27 4.44 -9.42
CA ALA A 102 -12.94 3.53 -10.53
C ALA A 102 -11.77 4.07 -11.38
N GLU A 103 -11.71 5.38 -11.59
CA GLU A 103 -10.70 6.03 -12.40
C GLU A 103 -9.29 5.96 -11.81
N ALA A 104 -9.15 5.70 -10.49
CA ALA A 104 -7.85 5.66 -9.83
C ALA A 104 -6.90 4.62 -10.45
N LEU A 105 -7.42 3.43 -10.76
CA LEU A 105 -6.65 2.38 -11.40
C LEU A 105 -6.21 2.79 -12.81
N ASP A 106 -7.11 3.38 -13.59
CA ASP A 106 -6.85 3.81 -14.96
C ASP A 106 -5.82 4.95 -14.99
N MET A 107 -5.91 5.91 -14.06
CA MET A 107 -4.93 7.00 -13.90
C MET A 107 -3.52 6.43 -13.69
N VAL A 108 -3.36 5.45 -12.81
CA VAL A 108 -2.07 4.82 -12.53
C VAL A 108 -1.61 3.95 -13.71
N ASN A 109 -2.49 3.10 -14.25
CA ASN A 109 -2.16 2.18 -15.33
C ASN A 109 -1.79 2.89 -16.64
N SER A 110 -2.35 4.08 -16.91
CA SER A 110 -2.04 4.85 -18.11
C SER A 110 -0.59 5.32 -18.17
N THR A 111 0.07 5.49 -17.05
CA THR A 111 1.48 5.91 -16.98
C THR A 111 2.47 4.86 -17.47
N LYS A 112 2.10 3.56 -17.40
CA LYS A 112 2.92 2.38 -17.77
C LYS A 112 4.25 2.22 -17.02
N VAL A 113 4.50 3.05 -15.99
CA VAL A 113 5.74 3.00 -15.20
C VAL A 113 5.49 2.53 -13.76
N HIS A 114 4.25 2.60 -13.29
CA HIS A 114 3.86 2.18 -11.95
C HIS A 114 3.36 0.74 -11.96
N GLU A 115 3.60 0.05 -10.85
CA GLU A 115 3.00 -1.26 -10.58
C GLU A 115 1.61 -1.10 -9.99
N ILE A 116 0.69 -1.96 -10.41
CA ILE A 116 -0.60 -2.17 -9.79
C ILE A 116 -0.52 -3.45 -8.96
N GLY A 117 -0.44 -3.29 -7.64
CA GLY A 117 -0.52 -4.38 -6.66
C GLY A 117 -1.93 -4.53 -6.10
N THR A 118 -2.16 -5.60 -5.33
CA THR A 118 -3.43 -5.80 -4.63
C THR A 118 -3.35 -5.48 -3.14
N HIS A 119 -4.43 -4.97 -2.58
CA HIS A 119 -4.65 -4.76 -1.14
C HIS A 119 -5.88 -5.57 -0.65
N GLY A 120 -6.08 -6.77 -1.22
CA GLY A 120 -7.28 -7.58 -1.05
C GLY A 120 -8.46 -7.08 -1.89
N PHE A 121 -9.58 -7.80 -1.88
CA PHE A 121 -10.78 -7.38 -2.60
C PHE A 121 -11.67 -6.47 -1.77
N THR A 122 -11.97 -6.84 -0.52
CA THR A 122 -12.82 -6.08 0.42
C THR A 122 -12.03 -5.42 1.56
N HIS A 123 -10.71 -5.52 1.53
CA HIS A 123 -9.82 -5.07 2.62
C HIS A 123 -10.00 -5.86 3.93
N ILE A 124 -10.57 -7.07 3.92
CA ILE A 124 -10.63 -7.92 5.10
C ILE A 124 -9.23 -8.34 5.53
N PRO A 125 -8.84 -8.22 6.83
CA PRO A 125 -7.54 -8.69 7.29
C PRO A 125 -7.44 -10.22 7.24
N PHE A 126 -6.27 -10.75 6.85
CA PHE A 126 -6.05 -12.17 6.58
C PHE A 126 -5.70 -13.00 7.83
N ASP A 127 -5.84 -12.44 9.03
CA ASP A 127 -5.56 -13.09 10.33
C ASP A 127 -6.81 -13.34 11.18
N GLY A 128 -8.00 -13.34 10.59
CA GLY A 128 -9.25 -13.51 11.31
C GLY A 128 -9.40 -14.93 11.86
N PRO A 129 -9.51 -15.11 13.18
CA PRO A 129 -9.62 -16.43 13.79
C PRO A 129 -10.96 -17.13 13.48
N ASP A 130 -11.99 -16.37 13.18
CA ASP A 130 -13.36 -16.78 12.85
C ASP A 130 -13.66 -16.70 11.34
N THR A 131 -12.70 -16.27 10.54
CA THR A 131 -12.83 -16.19 9.08
C THR A 131 -12.31 -17.48 8.45
N PRO A 132 -13.16 -18.30 7.83
CA PRO A 132 -12.73 -19.55 7.23
C PRO A 132 -11.80 -19.30 6.03
N LYS A 133 -10.86 -20.21 5.80
CA LYS A 133 -9.88 -20.12 4.70
C LYS A 133 -10.56 -19.93 3.33
N SER A 134 -11.70 -20.56 3.10
CA SER A 134 -12.48 -20.43 1.86
C SER A 134 -12.92 -19.00 1.54
N LEU A 135 -13.10 -18.12 2.55
CA LEU A 135 -13.39 -16.71 2.31
C LEU A 135 -12.17 -15.95 1.82
N TYR A 136 -10.96 -16.31 2.27
CA TYR A 136 -9.72 -15.74 1.73
C TYR A 136 -9.44 -16.25 0.30
N GLU A 137 -9.75 -17.51 0.00
CA GLU A 137 -9.73 -18.03 -1.36
C GLU A 137 -10.70 -17.26 -2.26
N GLN A 138 -11.90 -16.95 -1.76
CA GLN A 138 -12.87 -16.11 -2.47
C GLN A 138 -12.35 -14.69 -2.69
N GLU A 139 -11.78 -14.04 -1.67
CA GLU A 139 -11.15 -12.71 -1.77
C GLU A 139 -10.11 -12.68 -2.91
N LEU A 140 -9.19 -13.63 -2.93
CA LEU A 140 -8.14 -13.73 -3.94
C LEU A 140 -8.69 -14.11 -5.32
N SER A 141 -9.72 -14.95 -5.38
CA SER A 141 -10.43 -15.27 -6.62
C SER A 141 -11.07 -14.02 -7.23
N LEU A 142 -11.73 -13.19 -6.42
CA LEU A 142 -12.34 -11.93 -6.87
C LEU A 142 -11.28 -10.92 -7.34
N VAL A 143 -10.11 -10.85 -6.67
CA VAL A 143 -8.97 -10.07 -7.13
C VAL A 143 -8.50 -10.55 -8.50
N SER A 144 -8.33 -11.87 -8.69
CA SER A 144 -7.91 -12.45 -9.97
C SER A 144 -8.92 -12.18 -11.08
N GLU A 145 -10.23 -12.30 -10.78
CA GLU A 145 -11.31 -12.00 -11.73
C GLU A 145 -11.32 -10.51 -12.13
N LEU A 146 -11.15 -9.63 -11.17
CA LEU A 146 -11.01 -8.19 -11.42
C LEU A 146 -9.78 -7.90 -12.30
N GLY A 147 -8.65 -8.55 -12.03
CA GLY A 147 -7.44 -8.41 -12.85
C GLY A 147 -7.68 -8.74 -14.32
N LYS A 148 -8.39 -9.85 -14.58
CA LYS A 148 -8.79 -10.23 -15.94
C LYS A 148 -9.71 -9.20 -16.58
N MET A 149 -10.68 -8.68 -15.83
CA MET A 149 -11.64 -7.68 -16.33
C MET A 149 -10.95 -6.35 -16.65
N LYS A 150 -10.03 -5.90 -15.80
CA LYS A 150 -9.26 -4.65 -15.95
C LYS A 150 -8.01 -4.80 -16.82
N GLN A 151 -7.68 -6.03 -17.26
CA GLN A 151 -6.45 -6.35 -18.02
C GLN A 151 -5.17 -5.92 -17.27
N VAL A 152 -5.13 -6.15 -15.94
CA VAL A 152 -3.99 -5.90 -15.08
C VAL A 152 -3.59 -7.17 -14.32
N SER A 153 -2.31 -7.28 -13.97
CA SER A 153 -1.78 -8.39 -13.18
C SER A 153 -1.46 -7.91 -11.77
N PHE A 154 -2.02 -8.57 -10.76
CA PHE A 154 -1.73 -8.31 -9.35
C PHE A 154 -0.63 -9.27 -8.87
N ASN A 155 0.63 -8.96 -9.18
CA ASN A 155 1.77 -9.84 -8.86
C ASN A 155 2.25 -9.69 -7.41
N THR A 156 1.91 -8.60 -6.74
CA THR A 156 2.27 -8.37 -5.34
C THR A 156 1.06 -8.02 -4.50
N ILE A 157 1.11 -8.38 -3.22
CA ILE A 157 0.07 -8.05 -2.23
C ILE A 157 0.66 -7.22 -1.09
N VAL A 158 -0.10 -6.20 -0.71
CA VAL A 158 -0.01 -5.57 0.60
C VAL A 158 -1.19 -6.06 1.41
N PHE A 159 -0.91 -6.78 2.49
CA PHE A 159 -1.99 -7.35 3.30
C PHE A 159 -2.79 -6.27 4.02
N PRO A 160 -4.14 -6.30 3.95
CA PRO A 160 -5.01 -5.39 4.69
C PRO A 160 -4.64 -5.30 6.16
N ARG A 161 -4.58 -4.08 6.70
CA ARG A 161 -4.17 -3.81 8.10
C ARG A 161 -2.79 -4.35 8.46
N ASN A 162 -1.95 -4.68 7.49
CA ASN A 162 -0.69 -5.40 7.70
C ASN A 162 -0.88 -6.69 8.53
N ARG A 163 -1.97 -7.45 8.28
CA ARG A 163 -2.29 -8.71 8.93
C ARG A 163 -2.05 -9.86 7.96
N LEU A 164 -0.88 -10.48 8.11
CA LEU A 164 -0.47 -11.59 7.25
C LEU A 164 -1.18 -12.88 7.64
N GLY A 165 -1.61 -13.64 6.64
CA GLY A 165 -2.18 -14.96 6.80
C GLY A 165 -2.30 -15.66 5.45
N HIS A 166 -2.44 -16.97 5.48
CA HIS A 166 -2.74 -17.79 4.29
C HIS A 166 -1.76 -17.59 3.12
N LEU A 167 -0.45 -17.47 3.41
CA LEU A 167 0.59 -17.32 2.38
C LEU A 167 0.60 -18.49 1.39
N ASP A 168 0.15 -19.65 1.81
CA ASP A 168 -0.01 -20.87 1.00
C ASP A 168 -1.02 -20.73 -0.15
N LEU A 169 -1.86 -19.68 -0.13
CA LEU A 169 -2.80 -19.39 -1.21
C LEU A 169 -2.19 -18.51 -2.32
N MET A 170 -1.13 -17.77 -2.04
CA MET A 170 -0.65 -16.69 -2.90
C MET A 170 -0.28 -17.17 -4.31
N ASP A 171 0.48 -18.24 -4.43
CA ASP A 171 0.91 -18.77 -5.72
C ASP A 171 -0.27 -19.26 -6.60
N GLN A 172 -1.28 -19.83 -5.97
CA GLN A 172 -2.50 -20.31 -6.66
C GLN A 172 -3.21 -19.15 -7.38
N PHE A 173 -3.13 -17.95 -6.85
CA PHE A 173 -3.78 -16.75 -7.42
C PHE A 173 -2.80 -15.81 -8.15
N GLY A 174 -1.58 -16.28 -8.41
CA GLY A 174 -0.57 -15.54 -9.19
C GLY A 174 0.17 -14.45 -8.42
N VAL A 175 -0.01 -14.37 -7.10
CA VAL A 175 0.71 -13.41 -6.24
C VAL A 175 2.10 -13.96 -5.94
N LYS A 176 3.14 -13.28 -6.42
CA LYS A 176 4.54 -13.71 -6.33
C LYS A 176 5.31 -13.06 -5.19
N GLY A 177 4.79 -11.99 -4.62
CA GLY A 177 5.45 -11.31 -3.50
C GLY A 177 4.49 -10.59 -2.57
N TYR A 178 4.93 -10.35 -1.35
CA TYR A 178 4.15 -9.64 -0.35
C TYR A 178 5.01 -8.71 0.52
N ARG A 179 4.45 -7.58 0.91
CA ARG A 179 5.06 -6.69 1.90
C ARG A 179 4.99 -7.34 3.28
N GLU A 180 6.17 -7.56 3.88
CA GLU A 180 6.28 -8.14 5.21
C GLU A 180 5.73 -7.18 6.28
N LEU A 181 5.40 -7.74 7.45
CA LEU A 181 4.98 -6.97 8.62
C LEU A 181 6.20 -6.43 9.37
N LEU A 182 6.26 -5.13 9.58
CA LEU A 182 7.22 -4.57 10.53
C LEU A 182 6.82 -4.98 11.95
N LYS A 183 7.62 -5.84 12.57
CA LYS A 183 7.46 -6.19 13.99
C LYS A 183 7.68 -4.93 14.82
N SER A 184 6.63 -4.19 15.06
CA SER A 184 6.63 -3.00 15.90
C SER A 184 5.90 -3.33 17.20
N GLY A 185 6.46 -2.90 18.32
CA GLY A 185 5.75 -2.92 19.59
C GLY A 185 4.50 -2.04 19.57
N GLY A 186 3.87 -1.84 20.73
CA GLY A 186 2.66 -1.03 20.86
C GLY A 186 2.77 0.41 20.33
N PRO A 187 1.68 1.19 20.38
CA PRO A 187 1.61 2.54 19.78
C PRO A 187 2.71 3.51 20.21
N ALA A 188 3.15 3.42 21.46
CA ALA A 188 4.23 4.26 21.99
C ALA A 188 5.59 3.96 21.31
N LEU A 189 5.92 2.68 21.09
CA LEU A 189 7.15 2.30 20.39
C LEU A 189 7.12 2.68 18.91
N ARG A 190 5.94 2.65 18.28
CA ARG A 190 5.77 3.16 16.90
C ARG A 190 6.08 4.64 16.83
N LEU A 191 5.56 5.42 17.76
CA LEU A 191 5.82 6.86 17.82
C LEU A 191 7.31 7.16 18.07
N LEU A 192 7.96 6.41 18.98
CA LEU A 192 9.40 6.56 19.23
C LEU A 192 10.22 6.25 17.97
N ARG A 193 9.83 5.23 17.19
CA ARG A 193 10.46 4.94 15.90
C ARG A 193 10.26 6.06 14.88
N GLU A 194 9.09 6.68 14.84
CA GLU A 194 8.83 7.83 13.96
C GLU A 194 9.73 9.03 14.28
N LEU A 195 10.20 9.15 15.54
CA LEU A 195 11.11 10.18 16.01
C LEU A 195 12.60 9.81 15.87
N ASN A 196 12.91 8.56 15.54
CA ASN A 196 14.30 8.08 15.46
C ASN A 196 14.98 8.59 14.18
N VAL A 197 15.69 9.69 14.29
CA VAL A 197 16.47 10.29 13.17
C VAL A 197 17.70 9.46 12.76
N PHE A 198 18.04 8.40 13.50
CA PHE A 198 19.13 7.46 13.20
C PHE A 198 18.61 6.11 12.70
N GLU A 199 17.36 6.04 12.24
CA GLU A 199 16.76 4.81 11.69
C GLU A 199 17.59 4.29 10.52
N LYS A 200 17.65 2.97 10.38
CA LYS A 200 18.48 2.28 9.40
C LYS A 200 17.62 1.68 8.29
N SER A 201 18.24 1.44 7.14
CA SER A 201 17.66 0.62 6.09
C SER A 201 17.44 -0.82 6.55
N GLN A 202 16.59 -1.53 5.84
CA GLN A 202 16.37 -2.96 6.09
C GLN A 202 17.35 -3.79 5.26
N THR A 203 17.71 -4.96 5.78
CA THR A 203 18.49 -5.93 5.01
C THR A 203 17.61 -6.53 3.92
N PRO A 204 18.13 -6.69 2.68
CA PRO A 204 17.45 -7.50 1.67
C PRO A 204 17.15 -8.89 2.27
N GLN A 205 15.97 -9.40 1.98
CA GLN A 205 15.62 -10.75 2.43
C GLN A 205 16.00 -11.73 1.31
N ASP A 206 16.88 -12.63 1.61
CA ASP A 206 17.11 -13.81 0.77
C ASP A 206 15.92 -14.74 0.98
N SER A 207 15.00 -14.78 0.03
CA SER A 207 13.88 -15.69 0.05
C SER A 207 13.77 -16.35 -1.30
N SER A 208 14.20 -17.60 -1.33
CA SER A 208 14.02 -18.55 -2.43
C SER A 208 12.54 -18.97 -2.57
N ASP A 209 11.77 -18.79 -1.53
CA ASP A 209 10.40 -19.30 -1.46
C ASP A 209 9.39 -18.30 -2.04
N SER A 210 8.53 -18.77 -2.92
CA SER A 210 7.34 -18.03 -3.35
C SER A 210 6.23 -18.20 -2.29
N PRO A 211 5.54 -17.11 -1.93
CA PRO A 211 5.72 -15.73 -2.37
C PRO A 211 6.94 -15.03 -1.70
N VAL A 212 7.68 -14.28 -2.51
CA VAL A 212 8.88 -13.54 -2.05
C VAL A 212 8.52 -12.50 -0.99
N ARG A 213 9.29 -12.46 0.10
CA ARG A 213 9.16 -11.44 1.14
C ARG A 213 9.79 -10.12 0.70
N ILE A 214 8.99 -9.07 0.62
CA ILE A 214 9.45 -7.71 0.38
C ILE A 214 9.63 -7.03 1.75
N PRO A 215 10.78 -6.38 2.03
CA PRO A 215 10.98 -5.71 3.31
C PRO A 215 9.81 -4.82 3.71
N SER A 216 9.41 -4.87 4.98
CA SER A 216 8.20 -4.24 5.51
C SER A 216 8.15 -2.71 5.32
N GLY A 217 9.32 -2.10 5.21
CA GLY A 217 9.44 -0.66 5.06
C GLY A 217 9.01 0.13 6.29
N TYR A 218 8.92 1.42 6.08
CA TYR A 218 8.56 2.39 7.10
C TYR A 218 7.43 3.28 6.62
N PHE A 219 6.46 3.48 7.51
CA PHE A 219 5.34 4.39 7.26
C PHE A 219 5.83 5.83 7.20
N LEU A 220 5.40 6.56 6.17
CA LEU A 220 5.57 8.01 6.13
C LEU A 220 4.70 8.64 7.20
N ASN A 221 5.29 9.40 8.11
CA ASN A 221 4.59 10.01 9.22
C ASN A 221 3.37 10.82 8.74
N TRP A 222 2.17 10.31 9.07
CA TRP A 222 0.92 10.99 8.80
C TRP A 222 0.73 12.14 9.79
N ARG A 223 0.88 13.36 9.33
CA ARG A 223 0.85 14.59 10.12
C ARG A 223 -0.56 14.98 10.58
N HIS A 224 -1.29 14.03 11.18
CA HIS A 224 -2.64 14.21 11.70
C HIS A 224 -2.68 14.07 13.24
N GLY A 225 -3.64 14.72 13.90
CA GLY A 225 -3.78 14.67 15.36
C GLY A 225 -2.50 15.15 16.07
N GLY A 226 -2.06 14.43 17.10
CA GLY A 226 -0.85 14.74 17.87
C GLY A 226 0.44 14.73 17.06
N ARG A 227 0.50 13.95 15.97
CA ARG A 227 1.65 13.89 15.08
C ARG A 227 1.94 15.18 14.30
N LYS A 228 0.98 16.11 14.23
CA LYS A 228 1.21 17.48 13.70
C LYS A 228 2.33 18.21 14.43
N ARG A 229 2.57 17.87 15.71
CA ARG A 229 3.63 18.49 16.53
C ARG A 229 5.04 18.00 16.19
N ILE A 230 5.17 16.89 15.45
CA ILE A 230 6.49 16.42 15.00
C ILE A 230 6.97 17.38 13.90
N PRO A 231 8.10 18.07 14.06
CA PRO A 231 8.65 18.93 13.01
C PRO A 231 8.91 18.14 11.73
N GLN A 232 8.64 18.73 10.56
CA GLN A 232 8.93 18.08 9.27
C GLN A 232 10.42 17.68 9.17
N ALA A 233 11.30 18.50 9.68
CA ALA A 233 12.74 18.25 9.69
C ALA A 233 13.11 16.92 10.38
N VAL A 234 12.38 16.50 11.40
CA VAL A 234 12.59 15.19 12.07
C VAL A 234 12.27 14.04 11.12
N THR A 235 11.14 14.11 10.43
CA THR A 235 10.77 13.07 9.43
C THR A 235 11.76 13.05 8.27
N ILE A 236 12.17 14.20 7.78
CA ILE A 236 13.15 14.33 6.68
C ILE A 236 14.52 13.79 7.13
N ALA A 237 15.00 14.15 8.32
CA ALA A 237 16.26 13.65 8.86
C ALA A 237 16.24 12.13 9.02
N ARG A 238 15.14 11.56 9.51
CA ARG A 238 14.93 10.11 9.60
C ARG A 238 15.06 9.45 8.24
N TRP A 239 14.37 9.96 7.21
CA TRP A 239 14.42 9.38 5.86
C TRP A 239 15.80 9.57 5.22
N ASN A 240 16.48 10.67 5.45
CA ASN A 240 17.87 10.86 5.00
C ASN A 240 18.81 9.83 5.63
N SER A 241 18.60 9.46 6.90
CA SER A 241 19.38 8.41 7.56
C SER A 241 19.10 7.03 6.92
N ILE A 242 17.84 6.69 6.69
CA ILE A 242 17.44 5.41 6.06
C ILE A 242 18.03 5.30 4.65
N LEU A 243 17.87 6.35 3.82
CA LEU A 243 18.36 6.40 2.44
C LEU A 243 19.89 6.34 2.39
N GLY A 244 20.56 7.11 3.27
CA GLY A 244 22.02 7.10 3.34
C GLY A 244 22.59 5.75 3.81
N ASP A 245 21.93 5.08 4.74
CA ASP A 245 22.31 3.73 5.19
C ASP A 245 22.07 2.68 4.08
N ALA A 246 20.95 2.76 3.37
CA ALA A 246 20.66 1.90 2.22
C ALA A 246 21.73 2.02 1.12
N ALA A 247 22.07 3.25 0.76
CA ALA A 247 23.11 3.54 -0.23
C ALA A 247 24.49 3.00 0.15
N LYS A 248 24.84 3.07 1.45
CA LYS A 248 26.15 2.62 1.95
C LYS A 248 26.27 1.11 2.13
N LYS A 249 25.16 0.43 2.47
CA LYS A 249 25.16 -0.99 2.88
C LYS A 249 24.46 -1.92 1.90
N SER A 250 24.07 -1.43 0.71
CA SER A 250 23.23 -2.18 -0.22
C SER A 250 21.90 -2.65 0.42
N GLY A 251 21.36 -1.85 1.35
CA GLY A 251 20.13 -2.14 2.07
C GLY A 251 18.88 -1.74 1.26
N VAL A 252 17.72 -1.96 1.85
CA VAL A 252 16.41 -1.58 1.29
C VAL A 252 15.79 -0.46 2.11
N ALA A 253 15.51 0.64 1.46
CA ALA A 253 14.69 1.73 1.98
C ALA A 253 13.30 1.63 1.33
N HIS A 254 12.32 1.09 2.07
CA HIS A 254 10.95 0.96 1.58
C HIS A 254 10.05 1.96 2.30
N LEU A 255 9.50 2.92 1.57
CA LEU A 255 8.54 3.90 2.04
C LEU A 255 7.13 3.44 1.71
N TRP A 256 6.20 3.50 2.68
CA TRP A 256 4.80 3.28 2.37
C TRP A 256 3.89 4.32 3.03
N THR A 257 2.75 4.59 2.39
CA THR A 257 1.76 5.56 2.84
C THR A 257 0.39 5.28 2.21
N HIS A 258 -0.62 6.05 2.63
CA HIS A 258 -1.96 5.99 2.06
C HIS A 258 -2.26 7.30 1.32
N PRO A 259 -2.78 7.28 0.08
CA PRO A 259 -3.16 8.51 -0.63
C PRO A 259 -4.10 9.41 0.18
N HIS A 260 -5.09 8.84 0.86
CA HIS A 260 -6.05 9.62 1.64
C HIS A 260 -5.44 10.38 2.84
N ASN A 261 -4.23 10.02 3.30
CA ASN A 261 -3.54 10.75 4.36
C ASN A 261 -3.15 12.17 3.92
N PHE A 262 -2.89 12.38 2.64
CA PHE A 262 -2.54 13.69 2.10
C PHE A 262 -3.74 14.64 2.04
N ILE A 263 -4.96 14.13 2.02
CA ILE A 263 -6.18 14.93 2.09
C ILE A 263 -6.28 15.60 3.46
N SER A 264 -6.18 14.81 4.54
CA SER A 264 -6.31 15.28 5.92
C SER A 264 -5.07 16.00 6.46
N ALA A 265 -3.92 15.79 5.82
CA ALA A 265 -2.64 16.38 6.22
C ALA A 265 -1.83 16.81 4.98
N PRO A 266 -2.26 17.88 4.26
CA PRO A 266 -1.60 18.33 3.02
C PRO A 266 -0.11 18.63 3.18
N SER A 267 0.31 19.06 4.37
CA SER A 267 1.74 19.30 4.67
C SER A 267 2.63 18.05 4.62
N THR A 268 2.04 16.86 4.59
CA THR A 268 2.78 15.60 4.40
C THR A 268 3.32 15.50 2.98
N PHE A 269 2.66 16.15 2.00
CA PHE A 269 3.09 16.13 0.61
C PHE A 269 4.48 16.78 0.42
N SER A 270 4.71 17.93 1.04
CA SER A 270 6.04 18.59 0.97
C SER A 270 7.17 17.78 1.61
N VAL A 271 6.84 16.95 2.60
CA VAL A 271 7.81 16.00 3.18
C VAL A 271 8.10 14.86 2.20
N LEU A 272 7.06 14.30 1.57
CA LEU A 272 7.23 13.26 0.54
C LEU A 272 8.10 13.78 -0.61
N GLU A 273 7.80 14.98 -1.14
CA GLU A 273 8.54 15.59 -2.23
C GLU A 273 10.04 15.72 -1.90
N GLN A 274 10.40 16.20 -0.70
CA GLN A 274 11.80 16.30 -0.30
C GLN A 274 12.49 14.93 -0.21
N ILE A 275 11.77 13.90 0.25
CA ILE A 275 12.28 12.52 0.28
C ILE A 275 12.51 12.01 -1.15
N ILE A 276 11.52 12.18 -2.04
CA ILE A 276 11.59 11.73 -3.44
C ILE A 276 12.72 12.46 -4.19
N LYS A 277 12.87 13.76 -3.99
CA LYS A 277 14.00 14.53 -4.53
C LYS A 277 15.35 13.96 -4.07
N LYS A 278 15.47 13.57 -2.78
CA LYS A 278 16.69 12.93 -2.29
C LYS A 278 16.92 11.54 -2.89
N VAL A 279 15.85 10.78 -3.11
CA VAL A 279 15.91 9.47 -3.81
C VAL A 279 16.43 9.65 -5.24
N ALA A 280 15.88 10.61 -5.99
CA ALA A 280 16.34 10.91 -7.35
C ALA A 280 17.84 11.25 -7.38
N GLN A 281 18.32 12.10 -6.48
CA GLN A 281 19.76 12.42 -6.38
C GLN A 281 20.63 11.19 -6.12
N LEU A 282 20.17 10.25 -5.27
CA LEU A 282 20.91 9.02 -4.96
C LEU A 282 20.84 8.01 -6.11
N ARG A 283 19.72 7.96 -6.85
CA ARG A 283 19.60 7.18 -8.08
C ARG A 283 20.57 7.69 -9.15
N ASP A 284 20.59 8.99 -9.41
CA ASP A 284 21.42 9.61 -10.45
C ASP A 284 22.91 9.47 -10.15
N SER A 285 23.29 9.38 -8.87
CA SER A 285 24.65 9.04 -8.43
C SER A 285 24.93 7.52 -8.40
N HIS A 286 24.01 6.69 -8.89
CA HIS A 286 24.10 5.22 -8.85
C HIS A 286 24.25 4.60 -7.44
N ALA A 287 23.94 5.36 -6.39
CA ALA A 287 23.99 4.87 -5.00
C ALA A 287 22.73 4.08 -4.61
N LEU A 288 21.59 4.37 -5.27
CA LEU A 288 20.34 3.65 -5.11
C LEU A 288 19.78 3.20 -6.46
N GLN A 289 19.17 2.02 -6.47
CA GLN A 289 18.29 1.54 -7.53
C GLN A 289 16.84 1.71 -7.09
N VAL A 290 16.02 2.39 -7.88
CA VAL A 290 14.58 2.56 -7.60
C VAL A 290 13.83 1.42 -8.27
N GLN A 291 12.94 0.78 -7.52
CA GLN A 291 12.21 -0.42 -7.94
C GLN A 291 10.77 -0.36 -7.44
N THR A 292 9.84 -0.96 -8.19
CA THR A 292 8.52 -1.35 -7.65
C THR A 292 8.65 -2.61 -6.78
N GLN A 293 7.58 -3.00 -6.11
CA GLN A 293 7.55 -4.29 -5.38
C GLN A 293 7.73 -5.46 -6.36
N GLN A 294 7.09 -5.41 -7.53
CA GLN A 294 7.22 -6.43 -8.56
C GLN A 294 8.65 -6.54 -9.10
N ASP A 295 9.34 -5.41 -9.34
CA ASP A 295 10.73 -5.42 -9.79
C ASP A 295 11.65 -6.04 -8.74
N TYR A 296 11.40 -5.73 -7.45
CA TYR A 296 12.12 -6.35 -6.34
C TYR A 296 11.93 -7.87 -6.33
N VAL A 297 10.69 -8.34 -6.46
CA VAL A 297 10.36 -9.78 -6.53
C VAL A 297 11.03 -10.44 -7.72
N ALA A 298 10.95 -9.86 -8.91
CA ALA A 298 11.58 -10.39 -10.11
C ALA A 298 13.10 -10.51 -9.96
N ALA A 299 13.75 -9.50 -9.35
CA ALA A 299 15.19 -9.51 -9.10
C ALA A 299 15.59 -10.61 -8.09
N GLN A 300 14.79 -10.88 -7.07
CA GLN A 300 15.05 -11.97 -6.12
C GLN A 300 14.95 -13.33 -6.80
N LEU A 301 13.87 -13.58 -7.54
CA LEU A 301 13.66 -14.85 -8.26
C LEU A 301 14.72 -15.11 -9.34
N ALA A 302 15.23 -14.06 -10.00
CA ALA A 302 16.28 -14.19 -11.02
C ALA A 302 17.67 -14.56 -10.43
N THR A 303 17.93 -14.20 -9.17
CA THR A 303 19.22 -14.50 -8.50
C THR A 303 19.41 -15.99 -8.23
N GLU A 304 18.33 -16.78 -8.25
CA GLU A 304 18.32 -18.22 -8.00
C GLU A 304 18.59 -19.09 -9.23
N LEU A 305 18.43 -18.49 -10.40
CA LEU A 305 18.62 -19.21 -11.69
C LEU A 305 20.08 -19.16 -12.17
N ASN A 306 20.95 -18.44 -11.45
CA ASN A 306 22.38 -18.29 -11.71
C ASN A 306 23.24 -18.88 -10.60
#